data_78afc44a38974db6cd50613ed970cca7
#
_entry.id   78afc44a38974db6cd50613ed970cca7
#
_cell.length_a   1.000
_cell.length_b   1.000
_cell.length_c   1.000
_cell.angle_alpha   90.00
_cell.angle_beta   90.00
_cell.angle_gamma   90.00
#
_symmetry.space_group_name_H-M   'P 1'
#
loop_
_entity.id
_entity.type
_entity.pdbx_description
1 polymer ?
#
loop_
_entity_poly.entity_id
_entity_poly.type
_entity_poly.pdbx_seq_one_letter_code
_entity_poly.pdbx_strand_id
1 'polypeptide(L)'
;PGPASARGNRLKLPAHRMTTAIAAGAYPFLAEGGLGAEGVYIGRDVHAEASFCFDPFALYGRVEGFTNPNVLLAGVIGQGKSALAKSFALRSVAFGYRVYVPCDPKGEWTPVAGALGGTSVALGPGLPGRLNPLDAAPRPASVAEGDWAGEVRKRRLLLLGSLARTVLGRDLLPMEHTALDVALDTVVTRAAGSARTPLLGDIASALNSPDRLDEAAGLMSGRLGDAARDLAHAMRRLVHGDLAGMFDAPSTVAFDPNSPMLTIDLSRLGGSGDDTALVLAMTCASAWMESALTDPRGGRRWIVYDEAWRLMRHPGLLARMQAQWKLSRGLGIANLMVIHRLSDLLTAGDAGSRGRALAEGLLADCSTRIIYRQETDQILTAASLLGLTSVETEAISHLNRGRGLWKVAGRSFVVQHLLHPHELSLFDTDARMH
;
A
#
# COMPACT_ATOMS: atom_id res chain seq x y z
N PRO A 1 -1.22 35.75 -59.62
CA PRO A 1 -1.51 34.35 -59.54
C PRO A 1 -0.99 33.83 -58.19
N GLY A 2 -1.93 33.56 -57.24
CA GLY A 2 -1.61 32.98 -55.96
C GLY A 2 -1.43 31.47 -56.09
N PRO A 3 -0.67 30.84 -55.17
CA PRO A 3 -0.45 29.41 -55.25
C PRO A 3 -1.73 28.65 -54.91
N ALA A 4 -2.10 27.72 -55.79
CA ALA A 4 -3.22 26.82 -55.62
C ALA A 4 -2.98 25.94 -54.39
N SER A 5 -3.88 26.04 -53.41
CA SER A 5 -3.89 25.14 -52.24
C SER A 5 -4.22 23.73 -52.75
N ALA A 6 -3.23 22.84 -52.74
CA ALA A 6 -3.46 21.44 -52.93
C ALA A 6 -4.33 20.92 -51.77
N ARG A 7 -5.63 20.73 -52.01
CA ARG A 7 -6.50 19.95 -51.13
C ARG A 7 -6.05 18.48 -51.22
N GLY A 8 -5.14 18.08 -50.33
CA GLY A 8 -4.80 16.69 -50.18
C GLY A 8 -6.03 15.88 -49.84
N ASN A 9 -6.41 14.97 -50.72
CA ASN A 9 -7.40 13.94 -50.44
C ASN A 9 -6.93 13.16 -49.21
N ARG A 10 -7.57 13.40 -48.05
CA ARG A 10 -7.34 12.55 -46.87
C ARG A 10 -7.85 11.16 -47.21
N LEU A 11 -6.94 10.23 -47.43
CA LEU A 11 -7.27 8.82 -47.50
C LEU A 11 -7.96 8.43 -46.17
N LYS A 12 -9.25 8.10 -46.26
CA LYS A 12 -9.98 7.48 -45.15
C LYS A 12 -9.69 5.97 -45.21
N LEU A 13 -8.60 5.55 -44.56
CA LEU A 13 -8.33 4.15 -44.37
C LEU A 13 -9.23 3.64 -43.23
N PRO A 14 -9.82 2.42 -43.35
CA PRO A 14 -10.52 1.81 -42.24
C PRO A 14 -9.54 1.56 -41.07
N ALA A 15 -10.04 1.72 -39.88
CA ALA A 15 -9.23 1.45 -38.69
C ALA A 15 -8.84 -0.07 -38.63
N HIS A 16 -7.55 -0.34 -38.70
CA HIS A 16 -7.02 -1.69 -38.58
C HIS A 16 -6.26 -1.81 -37.27
N ARG A 17 -6.47 -2.91 -36.57
CA ARG A 17 -5.57 -3.33 -35.51
C ARG A 17 -4.36 -3.99 -36.18
N MET A 18 -3.18 -3.42 -35.97
CA MET A 18 -1.94 -4.01 -36.47
C MET A 18 -0.91 -4.05 -35.33
N THR A 19 -0.02 -5.03 -35.40
CA THR A 19 1.14 -5.06 -34.52
C THR A 19 2.15 -4.04 -35.00
N THR A 20 3.03 -3.58 -34.12
CA THR A 20 4.17 -2.72 -34.50
C THR A 20 5.09 -3.41 -35.53
N ALA A 21 5.18 -4.74 -35.53
CA ALA A 21 5.88 -5.51 -36.56
C ALA A 21 5.27 -5.34 -37.95
N ILE A 22 3.93 -5.30 -38.07
CA ILE A 22 3.25 -5.05 -39.36
C ILE A 22 3.38 -3.56 -39.73
N ALA A 23 3.28 -2.64 -38.74
CA ALA A 23 3.47 -1.23 -38.95
C ALA A 23 4.92 -0.87 -39.36
N ALA A 24 5.92 -1.66 -38.97
CA ALA A 24 7.31 -1.50 -39.37
C ALA A 24 7.53 -1.67 -40.90
N GLY A 25 6.66 -2.42 -41.59
CA GLY A 25 6.67 -2.52 -43.04
C GLY A 25 6.24 -1.22 -43.75
N ALA A 26 5.40 -0.41 -43.10
CA ALA A 26 4.96 0.91 -43.62
C ALA A 26 5.83 2.07 -43.07
N TYR A 27 6.49 1.85 -41.94
CA TYR A 27 7.39 2.79 -41.27
C TYR A 27 8.74 2.11 -41.02
N PRO A 28 9.78 2.46 -41.78
CA PRO A 28 11.11 1.85 -41.63
C PRO A 28 11.84 2.31 -40.35
N PHE A 29 11.23 3.13 -39.53
CA PHE A 29 11.74 3.55 -38.23
C PHE A 29 11.23 2.58 -37.17
N LEU A 30 12.12 1.73 -36.66
CA LEU A 30 11.83 0.81 -35.58
C LEU A 30 11.35 1.59 -34.35
N ALA A 31 10.10 1.38 -33.97
CA ALA A 31 9.63 1.76 -32.65
C ALA A 31 9.95 0.61 -31.71
N GLU A 32 10.79 0.86 -30.71
CA GLU A 32 11.10 -0.12 -29.68
C GLU A 32 9.83 -0.41 -28.85
N GLY A 33 9.43 -1.67 -28.80
CA GLY A 33 8.33 -2.10 -27.93
C GLY A 33 8.73 -2.08 -26.46
N GLY A 34 7.75 -1.89 -25.56
CA GLY A 34 7.98 -1.92 -24.12
C GLY A 34 8.65 -0.66 -23.56
N LEU A 35 9.35 -0.81 -22.45
CA LEU A 35 9.99 0.25 -21.66
C LEU A 35 11.54 0.14 -21.65
N GLY A 36 12.09 -0.66 -22.55
CA GLY A 36 13.51 -1.02 -22.56
C GLY A 36 13.77 -2.33 -21.80
N ALA A 37 15.06 -2.69 -21.69
CA ALA A 37 15.50 -3.96 -21.12
C ALA A 37 15.78 -3.88 -19.59
N GLU A 38 15.62 -2.71 -18.97
CA GLU A 38 15.93 -2.53 -17.57
C GLU A 38 14.76 -3.00 -16.67
N GLY A 39 15.12 -3.68 -15.59
CA GLY A 39 14.18 -4.10 -14.54
C GLY A 39 13.75 -5.55 -14.63
N VAL A 40 12.66 -5.81 -13.92
CA VAL A 40 12.11 -7.15 -13.79
C VAL A 40 11.38 -7.54 -15.07
N TYR A 41 11.72 -8.69 -15.64
CA TYR A 41 10.98 -9.26 -16.76
C TYR A 41 9.56 -9.63 -16.32
N ILE A 42 8.57 -9.08 -16.96
CA ILE A 42 7.15 -9.33 -16.69
C ILE A 42 6.57 -10.36 -17.65
N GLY A 43 6.89 -10.21 -18.92
CA GLY A 43 6.33 -11.02 -19.97
C GLY A 43 6.51 -10.39 -21.34
N ARG A 44 5.44 -10.41 -22.16
CA ARG A 44 5.48 -9.97 -23.55
C ARG A 44 4.44 -8.88 -23.81
N ASP A 45 4.84 -7.80 -24.45
CA ASP A 45 3.92 -6.85 -25.08
C ASP A 45 3.21 -7.56 -26.23
N VAL A 46 1.88 -7.64 -26.16
CA VAL A 46 1.06 -8.41 -27.11
C VAL A 46 1.05 -7.78 -28.50
N HIS A 47 1.21 -6.45 -28.59
CA HIS A 47 1.14 -5.74 -29.86
C HIS A 47 2.52 -5.63 -30.54
N ALA A 48 3.57 -5.41 -29.75
CA ALA A 48 4.94 -5.33 -30.28
C ALA A 48 5.64 -6.70 -30.36
N GLU A 49 5.07 -7.75 -29.73
CA GLU A 49 5.68 -9.06 -29.55
C GLU A 49 7.07 -9.04 -28.90
N ALA A 50 7.36 -7.91 -28.22
CA ALA A 50 8.63 -7.66 -27.56
C ALA A 50 8.60 -8.05 -26.08
N SER A 51 9.77 -8.32 -25.51
CA SER A 51 9.92 -8.49 -24.07
C SER A 51 9.50 -7.24 -23.33
N PHE A 52 8.76 -7.40 -22.23
CA PHE A 52 8.35 -6.31 -21.38
C PHE A 52 9.02 -6.43 -20.01
N CYS A 53 9.93 -5.51 -19.74
CA CYS A 53 10.59 -5.36 -18.45
C CYS A 53 10.08 -4.08 -17.76
N PHE A 54 10.05 -4.09 -16.43
CA PHE A 54 9.56 -2.96 -15.67
C PHE A 54 10.38 -2.73 -14.39
N ASP A 55 10.84 -1.50 -14.22
CA ASP A 55 11.44 -1.01 -12.98
C ASP A 55 11.08 0.47 -12.78
N PRO A 56 10.20 0.80 -11.82
CA PRO A 56 9.81 2.19 -11.60
C PRO A 56 10.96 3.07 -11.11
N PHE A 57 11.97 2.51 -10.47
CA PHE A 57 13.13 3.28 -10.04
C PHE A 57 14.05 3.64 -11.23
N ALA A 58 14.14 2.77 -12.22
CA ALA A 58 14.89 3.05 -13.44
C ALA A 58 14.15 4.05 -14.35
N LEU A 59 12.81 4.03 -14.34
CA LEU A 59 11.98 4.95 -15.12
C LEU A 59 11.96 6.36 -14.51
N TYR A 60 12.12 6.45 -13.18
CA TYR A 60 12.09 7.73 -12.46
C TYR A 60 13.24 8.64 -12.92
N GLY A 61 12.88 9.86 -13.35
CA GLY A 61 13.84 10.85 -13.87
C GLY A 61 14.33 10.60 -15.30
N ARG A 62 13.97 9.47 -15.95
CA ARG A 62 14.31 9.17 -17.35
C ARG A 62 13.13 9.32 -18.30
N VAL A 63 11.94 8.99 -17.83
CA VAL A 63 10.72 9.06 -18.63
C VAL A 63 9.95 10.30 -18.24
N GLU A 64 9.70 11.17 -19.22
CA GLU A 64 8.91 12.38 -19.03
C GLU A 64 7.50 12.02 -18.50
N GLY A 65 7.05 12.75 -17.47
CA GLY A 65 5.78 12.48 -16.80
C GLY A 65 5.78 11.34 -15.81
N PHE A 66 6.89 10.61 -15.62
CA PHE A 66 7.02 9.60 -14.56
C PHE A 66 7.49 10.25 -13.25
N THR A 67 6.56 10.60 -12.38
CA THR A 67 6.79 11.46 -11.21
C THR A 67 6.99 10.70 -9.90
N ASN A 68 6.54 9.44 -9.85
CA ASN A 68 6.69 8.61 -8.65
C ASN A 68 6.74 7.10 -9.01
N PRO A 69 7.33 6.26 -8.12
CA PRO A 69 7.49 4.83 -8.38
C PRO A 69 6.27 3.98 -8.00
N ASN A 70 5.17 4.59 -7.57
CA ASN A 70 4.02 3.83 -7.07
C ASN A 70 3.20 3.20 -8.21
N VAL A 71 2.65 2.03 -7.93
CA VAL A 71 1.94 1.17 -8.88
C VAL A 71 0.56 0.83 -8.34
N LEU A 72 -0.46 1.03 -9.15
CA LEU A 72 -1.80 0.50 -8.96
C LEU A 72 -1.99 -0.77 -9.79
N LEU A 73 -2.49 -1.83 -9.18
CA LEU A 73 -2.90 -3.07 -9.85
C LEU A 73 -4.38 -3.34 -9.57
N ALA A 74 -5.22 -3.23 -10.60
CA ALA A 74 -6.67 -3.35 -10.48
C ALA A 74 -7.24 -4.40 -11.46
N GLY A 75 -8.35 -5.05 -11.10
CA GLY A 75 -9.07 -5.98 -11.98
C GLY A 75 -9.88 -7.00 -11.20
N VAL A 76 -10.80 -7.69 -11.88
CA VAL A 76 -11.66 -8.70 -11.21
C VAL A 76 -10.89 -9.91 -10.69
N ILE A 77 -11.51 -10.64 -9.78
CA ILE A 77 -10.94 -11.85 -9.16
C ILE A 77 -10.67 -12.90 -10.26
N GLY A 78 -9.62 -13.71 -10.09
CA GLY A 78 -9.29 -14.81 -11.01
C GLY A 78 -8.54 -14.39 -12.28
N GLN A 79 -8.25 -13.10 -12.49
CA GLN A 79 -7.54 -12.64 -13.69
C GLN A 79 -6.00 -12.73 -13.60
N GLY A 80 -5.44 -13.10 -12.44
CA GLY A 80 -3.99 -13.26 -12.26
C GLY A 80 -3.27 -12.10 -11.59
N LYS A 81 -4.00 -11.16 -10.95
CA LYS A 81 -3.39 -10.02 -10.23
C LYS A 81 -2.42 -10.45 -9.14
N SER A 82 -2.86 -11.33 -8.23
CA SER A 82 -2.02 -11.80 -7.11
C SER A 82 -0.78 -12.56 -7.63
N ALA A 83 -0.94 -13.31 -8.72
CA ALA A 83 0.19 -13.98 -9.37
C ALA A 83 1.19 -12.96 -9.96
N LEU A 84 0.71 -11.87 -10.59
CA LEU A 84 1.59 -10.79 -11.05
C LEU A 84 2.30 -10.12 -9.85
N ALA A 85 1.56 -9.75 -8.81
CA ALA A 85 2.14 -9.09 -7.64
C ALA A 85 3.23 -9.95 -6.98
N LYS A 86 2.95 -11.26 -6.79
CA LYS A 86 3.89 -12.21 -6.19
C LYS A 86 5.13 -12.46 -7.08
N SER A 87 4.94 -12.68 -8.39
CA SER A 87 6.08 -12.88 -9.31
C SER A 87 6.93 -11.63 -9.42
N PHE A 88 6.31 -10.46 -9.47
CA PHE A 88 7.01 -9.20 -9.50
C PHE A 88 7.84 -8.99 -8.23
N ALA A 89 7.27 -9.25 -7.06
CA ALA A 89 7.96 -9.20 -5.78
C ALA A 89 9.16 -10.18 -5.74
N LEU A 90 8.92 -11.45 -6.09
CA LEU A 90 9.94 -12.50 -6.10
C LEU A 90 11.10 -12.13 -7.04
N ARG A 91 10.79 -11.70 -8.26
CA ARG A 91 11.79 -11.31 -9.25
C ARG A 91 12.55 -10.04 -8.85
N SER A 92 11.88 -9.09 -8.17
CA SER A 92 12.51 -7.87 -7.67
C SER A 92 13.59 -8.16 -6.64
N VAL A 93 13.42 -9.19 -5.80
CA VAL A 93 14.44 -9.63 -4.84
C VAL A 93 15.72 -10.08 -5.57
N ALA A 94 15.59 -10.77 -6.71
CA ALA A 94 16.76 -11.16 -7.52
C ALA A 94 17.53 -9.94 -8.07
N PHE A 95 16.91 -8.78 -8.17
CA PHE A 95 17.54 -7.50 -8.53
C PHE A 95 18.08 -6.73 -7.31
N GLY A 96 18.10 -7.36 -6.13
CA GLY A 96 18.61 -6.76 -4.89
C GLY A 96 17.60 -5.84 -4.18
N TYR A 97 16.34 -5.85 -4.57
CA TYR A 97 15.29 -5.09 -3.89
C TYR A 97 14.76 -5.90 -2.69
N ARG A 98 14.28 -5.20 -1.68
CA ARG A 98 13.59 -5.82 -0.54
C ARG A 98 12.10 -5.63 -0.68
N VAL A 99 11.34 -6.61 -0.23
CA VAL A 99 9.88 -6.61 -0.34
C VAL A 99 9.25 -6.71 1.03
N TYR A 100 8.31 -5.83 1.29
CA TYR A 100 7.57 -5.75 2.54
C TYR A 100 6.07 -5.87 2.29
N VAL A 101 5.43 -6.82 2.95
CA VAL A 101 3.98 -7.02 2.90
C VAL A 101 3.43 -6.81 4.30
N PRO A 102 3.03 -5.57 4.66
CA PRO A 102 2.61 -5.24 6.02
C PRO A 102 1.32 -5.96 6.43
N CYS A 103 0.56 -6.46 5.46
CA CYS A 103 -0.75 -7.04 5.71
C CYS A 103 -1.02 -8.14 4.70
N ASP A 104 -1.02 -9.38 5.16
CA ASP A 104 -1.44 -10.55 4.39
C ASP A 104 -2.68 -11.19 5.05
N PRO A 105 -3.90 -10.73 4.70
CA PRO A 105 -5.12 -11.23 5.33
C PRO A 105 -5.51 -12.64 4.89
N LYS A 106 -4.81 -13.20 3.91
CA LYS A 106 -5.07 -14.55 3.37
C LYS A 106 -3.97 -15.55 3.69
N GLY A 107 -2.80 -15.11 4.16
CA GLY A 107 -1.63 -15.95 4.38
C GLY A 107 -0.95 -16.44 3.08
N GLU A 108 -1.24 -15.77 1.96
CA GLU A 108 -0.76 -16.18 0.63
C GLU A 108 0.68 -15.73 0.33
N TRP A 109 1.22 -14.81 1.12
CA TRP A 109 2.58 -14.30 0.96
C TRP A 109 3.61 -15.07 1.79
N THR A 110 3.17 -15.82 2.81
CA THR A 110 4.04 -16.66 3.65
C THR A 110 4.87 -17.66 2.85
N PRO A 111 4.31 -18.41 1.87
CA PRO A 111 5.11 -19.30 1.04
C PRO A 111 6.14 -18.56 0.18
N VAL A 112 5.79 -17.37 -0.32
CA VAL A 112 6.70 -16.54 -1.15
C VAL A 112 7.87 -16.05 -0.29
N ALA A 113 7.61 -15.56 0.92
CA ALA A 113 8.67 -15.17 1.86
C ALA A 113 9.60 -16.34 2.18
N GLY A 114 9.04 -17.53 2.46
CA GLY A 114 9.82 -18.73 2.72
C GLY A 114 10.72 -19.13 1.55
N ALA A 115 10.20 -19.10 0.32
CA ALA A 115 10.97 -19.41 -0.89
C ALA A 115 12.16 -18.45 -1.14
N LEU A 116 12.05 -17.22 -0.64
CA LEU A 116 13.09 -16.20 -0.76
C LEU A 116 14.09 -16.19 0.41
N GLY A 117 13.90 -17.06 1.42
CA GLY A 117 14.66 -16.98 2.67
C GLY A 117 14.33 -15.74 3.50
N GLY A 118 13.15 -15.19 3.30
CA GLY A 118 12.61 -14.06 4.03
C GLY A 118 11.91 -14.48 5.33
N THR A 119 11.29 -13.51 6.00
CA THR A 119 10.62 -13.69 7.30
C THR A 119 9.11 -13.54 7.13
N SER A 120 8.35 -14.46 7.72
CA SER A 120 6.90 -14.33 7.88
C SER A 120 6.55 -14.29 9.37
N VAL A 121 5.80 -13.27 9.78
CA VAL A 121 5.34 -13.09 11.15
C VAL A 121 3.85 -13.33 11.21
N ALA A 122 3.43 -14.45 11.76
CA ALA A 122 2.00 -14.76 11.93
C ALA A 122 1.46 -14.10 13.21
N LEU A 123 0.40 -13.31 13.05
CA LEU A 123 -0.32 -12.68 14.16
C LEU A 123 -1.76 -13.18 14.21
N GLY A 124 -2.26 -13.39 15.41
CA GLY A 124 -3.63 -13.81 15.61
C GLY A 124 -3.88 -14.31 17.04
N PRO A 125 -5.16 -14.48 17.40
CA PRO A 125 -5.51 -15.02 18.71
C PRO A 125 -4.82 -16.37 18.98
N GLY A 126 -4.19 -16.49 20.12
CA GLY A 126 -3.50 -17.73 20.54
C GLY A 126 -2.14 -17.99 19.88
N LEU A 127 -1.68 -17.16 18.95
CA LEU A 127 -0.34 -17.26 18.38
C LEU A 127 0.70 -16.57 19.28
N PRO A 128 1.98 -17.03 19.25
CA PRO A 128 3.03 -16.43 20.08
C PRO A 128 3.56 -15.09 19.56
N GLY A 129 3.29 -14.78 18.28
CA GLY A 129 3.75 -13.54 17.64
C GLY A 129 3.14 -12.29 18.27
N ARG A 130 3.99 -11.31 18.58
CA ARG A 130 3.62 -10.00 19.11
C ARG A 130 4.36 -8.91 18.34
N LEU A 131 3.70 -7.83 18.03
CA LEU A 131 4.32 -6.63 17.48
C LEU A 131 3.88 -5.41 18.30
N ASN A 132 4.82 -4.63 18.77
CA ASN A 132 4.52 -3.36 19.42
C ASN A 132 4.46 -2.25 18.37
N PRO A 133 3.28 -1.73 18.02
CA PRO A 133 3.16 -0.71 16.98
C PRO A 133 3.75 0.66 17.39
N LEU A 134 4.12 0.82 18.67
CA LEU A 134 4.79 2.01 19.19
C LEU A 134 6.33 1.85 19.20
N ASP A 135 6.87 0.75 18.69
CA ASP A 135 8.31 0.58 18.55
C ASP A 135 8.90 1.69 17.67
N ALA A 136 10.12 2.07 18.01
CA ALA A 136 10.94 2.92 17.16
C ALA A 136 12.04 2.07 16.54
N ALA A 137 12.29 2.26 15.25
CA ALA A 137 13.48 1.71 14.63
C ALA A 137 14.75 2.32 15.24
N PRO A 138 15.91 1.68 15.08
CA PRO A 138 17.19 2.30 15.42
C PRO A 138 17.33 3.67 14.72
N ARG A 139 17.80 4.65 15.47
CA ARG A 139 18.02 6.01 14.94
C ARG A 139 19.05 5.95 13.80
N PRO A 140 18.72 6.50 12.60
CA PRO A 140 19.71 6.67 11.56
C PRO A 140 20.87 7.56 12.02
N ALA A 141 22.11 7.17 11.74
CA ALA A 141 23.29 7.92 12.19
C ALA A 141 23.35 9.37 11.68
N SER A 142 22.65 9.66 10.58
CA SER A 142 22.56 11.00 9.96
C SER A 142 21.52 11.92 10.62
N VAL A 143 20.73 11.43 11.57
CA VAL A 143 19.64 12.19 12.21
C VAL A 143 20.03 12.49 13.66
N ALA A 144 19.92 13.77 14.07
CA ALA A 144 20.15 14.16 15.46
C ALA A 144 19.15 13.50 16.42
N GLU A 145 19.54 13.27 17.66
CA GLU A 145 18.71 12.55 18.63
C GLU A 145 17.38 13.24 18.91
N GLY A 146 17.40 14.56 19.07
CA GLY A 146 16.18 15.35 19.31
C GLY A 146 15.22 15.32 18.12
N ASP A 147 15.74 15.44 16.90
CA ASP A 147 14.93 15.36 15.67
C ASP A 147 14.29 13.97 15.53
N TRP A 148 15.07 12.92 15.83
CA TRP A 148 14.57 11.57 15.80
C TRP A 148 13.46 11.30 16.83
N ALA A 149 13.63 11.80 18.06
CA ALA A 149 12.62 11.70 19.09
C ALA A 149 11.31 12.40 18.66
N GLY A 150 11.40 13.56 18.04
CA GLY A 150 10.28 14.30 17.47
C GLY A 150 9.57 13.53 16.37
N GLU A 151 10.31 12.90 15.45
CA GLU A 151 9.75 12.07 14.38
C GLU A 151 9.05 10.81 14.91
N VAL A 152 9.64 10.14 15.91
CA VAL A 152 9.03 8.98 16.57
C VAL A 152 7.75 9.38 17.28
N ARG A 153 7.76 10.48 18.03
CA ARG A 153 6.58 11.04 18.71
C ARG A 153 5.44 11.32 17.72
N LYS A 154 5.75 12.04 16.64
CA LYS A 154 4.78 12.36 15.59
C LYS A 154 4.14 11.11 14.98
N ARG A 155 4.93 10.08 14.66
CA ARG A 155 4.42 8.81 14.13
C ARG A 155 3.51 8.10 15.13
N ARG A 156 3.90 8.01 16.39
CA ARG A 156 3.08 7.43 17.47
C ARG A 156 1.75 8.16 17.62
N LEU A 157 1.76 9.47 17.62
CA LEU A 157 0.53 10.28 17.74
C LEU A 157 -0.40 10.09 16.54
N LEU A 158 0.15 10.07 15.31
CA LEU A 158 -0.62 9.79 14.10
C LEU A 158 -1.24 8.39 14.12
N LEU A 159 -0.50 7.39 14.61
CA LEU A 159 -1.01 6.04 14.78
C LEU A 159 -2.16 6.00 15.79
N LEU A 160 -1.95 6.50 17.00
CA LEU A 160 -2.97 6.50 18.05
C LEU A 160 -4.24 7.23 17.60
N GLY A 161 -4.10 8.39 16.95
CA GLY A 161 -5.23 9.11 16.39
C GLY A 161 -5.94 8.34 15.27
N SER A 162 -5.22 7.57 14.45
CA SER A 162 -5.82 6.73 13.42
C SER A 162 -6.60 5.56 14.02
N LEU A 163 -6.03 4.88 15.00
CA LEU A 163 -6.68 3.78 15.72
C LEU A 163 -7.95 4.25 16.43
N ALA A 164 -7.87 5.37 17.15
CA ALA A 164 -9.01 5.94 17.84
C ALA A 164 -10.15 6.31 16.87
N ARG A 165 -9.85 7.03 15.77
CA ARG A 165 -10.85 7.34 14.74
C ARG A 165 -11.50 6.10 14.14
N THR A 166 -10.74 5.06 13.90
CA THR A 166 -11.26 3.80 13.35
C THR A 166 -12.25 3.14 14.31
N VAL A 167 -11.92 3.08 15.60
CA VAL A 167 -12.81 2.48 16.61
C VAL A 167 -14.03 3.34 16.89
N LEU A 168 -13.87 4.67 17.00
CA LEU A 168 -14.96 5.60 17.27
C LEU A 168 -15.87 5.85 16.05
N GLY A 169 -15.41 5.51 14.84
CA GLY A 169 -16.15 5.71 13.58
C GLY A 169 -16.34 7.19 13.20
N ARG A 170 -15.56 8.10 13.79
CA ARG A 170 -15.64 9.55 13.58
C ARG A 170 -14.29 10.24 13.74
N ASP A 171 -14.19 11.48 13.31
CA ASP A 171 -13.04 12.31 13.60
C ASP A 171 -12.94 12.63 15.10
N LEU A 172 -11.73 12.83 15.58
CA LEU A 172 -11.47 13.19 16.97
C LEU A 172 -11.81 14.64 17.25
N LEU A 173 -12.37 14.88 18.41
CA LEU A 173 -12.61 16.22 18.95
C LEU A 173 -11.30 16.85 19.43
N PRO A 174 -11.20 18.20 19.50
CA PRO A 174 -9.99 18.87 19.99
C PRO A 174 -9.49 18.39 21.35
N MET A 175 -10.39 18.15 22.29
CA MET A 175 -10.03 17.64 23.62
C MET A 175 -9.54 16.19 23.60
N GLU A 176 -10.01 15.37 22.66
CA GLU A 176 -9.50 14.01 22.45
C GLU A 176 -8.08 14.04 21.88
N HIS A 177 -7.79 14.96 20.97
CA HIS A 177 -6.42 15.18 20.49
C HIS A 177 -5.49 15.54 21.64
N THR A 178 -5.90 16.48 22.51
CA THR A 178 -5.13 16.88 23.69
C THR A 178 -4.92 15.72 24.64
N ALA A 179 -5.97 14.92 24.92
CA ALA A 179 -5.87 13.76 25.81
C ALA A 179 -4.90 12.70 25.28
N LEU A 180 -4.92 12.39 23.97
CA LEU A 180 -3.95 11.47 23.35
C LEU A 180 -2.54 11.99 23.40
N ASP A 181 -2.33 13.28 23.15
CA ASP A 181 -1.05 13.94 23.13
C ASP A 181 -0.40 13.86 24.52
N VAL A 182 -1.11 14.29 25.56
CA VAL A 182 -0.65 14.26 26.95
C VAL A 182 -0.45 12.82 27.45
N ALA A 183 -1.33 11.90 27.09
CA ALA A 183 -1.19 10.48 27.46
C ALA A 183 0.08 9.88 26.85
N LEU A 184 0.36 10.18 25.58
CA LEU A 184 1.58 9.72 24.91
C LEU A 184 2.84 10.26 25.61
N ASP A 185 2.90 11.54 25.89
CA ASP A 185 4.06 12.17 26.53
C ASP A 185 4.29 11.61 27.94
N THR A 186 3.21 11.46 28.71
CA THR A 186 3.28 10.85 30.07
C THR A 186 3.83 9.41 30.01
N VAL A 187 3.35 8.61 29.05
CA VAL A 187 3.75 7.22 28.91
C VAL A 187 5.20 7.13 28.38
N VAL A 188 5.58 7.94 27.41
CA VAL A 188 6.95 7.98 26.87
C VAL A 188 7.96 8.34 27.97
N THR A 189 7.67 9.40 28.74
CA THR A 189 8.54 9.80 29.86
C THR A 189 8.70 8.69 30.90
N ARG A 190 7.59 8.04 31.28
CA ARG A 190 7.62 6.94 32.24
C ARG A 190 8.38 5.72 31.70
N ALA A 191 8.17 5.37 30.43
CA ALA A 191 8.85 4.26 29.77
C ALA A 191 10.35 4.50 29.67
N ALA A 192 10.77 5.72 29.33
CA ALA A 192 12.18 6.11 29.28
C ALA A 192 12.86 5.95 30.64
N GLY A 193 12.20 6.35 31.73
CA GLY A 193 12.72 6.14 33.11
C GLY A 193 12.90 4.65 33.50
N SER A 194 12.27 3.73 32.77
CA SER A 194 12.37 2.28 32.98
C SER A 194 13.17 1.58 31.87
N ALA A 195 13.83 2.33 30.98
CA ALA A 195 14.57 1.83 29.82
C ALA A 195 13.76 0.86 28.93
N ARG A 196 12.46 1.10 28.78
CA ARG A 196 11.56 0.26 27.98
C ARG A 196 10.83 1.07 26.90
N THR A 197 10.31 0.39 25.89
CA THR A 197 9.43 0.99 24.89
C THR A 197 8.01 1.09 25.44
N PRO A 198 7.27 2.20 25.17
CA PRO A 198 5.87 2.33 25.54
C PRO A 198 5.01 1.29 24.81
N LEU A 199 3.94 0.84 25.45
CA LEU A 199 2.98 -0.12 24.93
C LEU A 199 1.60 0.52 24.79
N LEU A 200 0.74 -0.05 23.93
CA LEU A 200 -0.67 0.39 23.82
C LEU A 200 -1.42 0.28 25.15
N GLY A 201 -1.10 -0.74 25.97
CA GLY A 201 -1.66 -0.90 27.31
C GLY A 201 -1.28 0.22 28.27
N ASP A 202 -0.10 0.82 28.12
CA ASP A 202 0.31 2.00 28.90
C ASP A 202 -0.55 3.23 28.53
N ILE A 203 -0.82 3.41 27.22
CA ILE A 203 -1.68 4.50 26.74
C ILE A 203 -3.11 4.32 27.30
N ALA A 204 -3.67 3.11 27.18
CA ALA A 204 -4.99 2.81 27.76
C ALA A 204 -5.04 3.10 29.27
N SER A 205 -4.00 2.72 30.00
CA SER A 205 -3.89 2.96 31.44
C SER A 205 -3.78 4.45 31.78
N ALA A 206 -3.02 5.23 31.00
CA ALA A 206 -2.92 6.68 31.19
C ALA A 206 -4.27 7.36 30.96
N LEU A 207 -4.98 7.00 29.89
CA LEU A 207 -6.33 7.54 29.57
C LEU A 207 -7.38 7.19 30.64
N ASN A 208 -7.23 6.09 31.38
CA ASN A 208 -8.08 5.74 32.51
C ASN A 208 -7.80 6.55 33.80
N SER A 209 -6.86 7.50 33.74
CA SER A 209 -6.52 8.38 34.87
C SER A 209 -6.61 9.86 34.45
N PRO A 210 -7.81 10.37 34.11
CA PRO A 210 -8.00 11.70 33.52
C PRO A 210 -7.49 12.84 34.42
N ASP A 211 -7.59 12.76 35.74
CA ASP A 211 -7.10 13.80 36.63
C ASP A 211 -5.59 14.00 36.53
N ARG A 212 -4.83 12.91 36.31
CA ARG A 212 -3.38 12.99 36.08
C ARG A 212 -3.05 13.58 34.70
N LEU A 213 -3.92 13.37 33.71
CA LEU A 213 -3.77 13.99 32.39
C LEU A 213 -4.08 15.49 32.46
N ASP A 214 -5.10 15.89 33.20
CA ASP A 214 -5.41 17.29 33.44
C ASP A 214 -4.25 18.02 34.11
N GLU A 215 -3.67 17.44 35.15
CA GLU A 215 -2.49 17.96 35.83
C GLU A 215 -1.31 18.08 34.88
N ALA A 216 -1.01 17.04 34.11
CA ALA A 216 0.08 17.04 33.12
C ALA A 216 -0.13 18.06 31.99
N ALA A 217 -1.39 18.31 31.62
CA ALA A 217 -1.77 19.31 30.63
C ALA A 217 -1.82 20.75 31.19
N GLY A 218 -1.66 20.94 32.50
CA GLY A 218 -1.87 22.23 33.15
C GLY A 218 -3.32 22.71 33.12
N LEU A 219 -4.28 21.80 33.06
CA LEU A 219 -5.72 22.05 33.04
C LEU A 219 -6.35 21.87 34.42
N MET A 220 -7.52 22.46 34.63
CA MET A 220 -8.32 22.16 35.81
C MET A 220 -8.87 20.74 35.78
N SER A 221 -8.95 20.09 36.94
CA SER A 221 -9.51 18.72 37.07
C SER A 221 -10.87 18.57 36.39
N GLY A 222 -11.09 17.43 35.73
CA GLY A 222 -12.33 17.10 35.03
C GLY A 222 -12.43 17.62 33.60
N ARG A 223 -11.43 18.36 33.08
CA ARG A 223 -11.49 18.91 31.71
C ARG A 223 -11.32 17.86 30.60
N LEU A 224 -10.47 16.87 30.82
CA LEU A 224 -10.23 15.78 29.86
C LEU A 224 -11.07 14.51 30.16
N GLY A 225 -11.87 14.51 31.22
CA GLY A 225 -12.56 13.32 31.74
C GLY A 225 -13.35 12.53 30.72
N ASP A 226 -14.26 13.19 29.99
CA ASP A 226 -15.10 12.52 28.99
C ASP A 226 -14.28 12.12 27.74
N ALA A 227 -13.42 13.02 27.26
CA ALA A 227 -12.56 12.76 26.13
C ALA A 227 -11.59 11.57 26.40
N ALA A 228 -11.00 11.53 27.57
CA ALA A 228 -10.11 10.43 27.97
C ALA A 228 -10.84 9.10 28.10
N ARG A 229 -12.10 9.11 28.60
CA ARG A 229 -12.92 7.91 28.76
C ARG A 229 -13.23 7.24 27.43
N ASP A 230 -13.70 7.99 26.45
CA ASP A 230 -14.02 7.46 25.11
C ASP A 230 -12.77 6.86 24.44
N LEU A 231 -11.63 7.56 24.55
CA LEU A 231 -10.35 7.08 24.05
C LEU A 231 -9.84 5.83 24.79
N ALA A 232 -10.02 5.78 26.11
CA ALA A 232 -9.65 4.59 26.90
C ALA A 232 -10.44 3.36 26.45
N HIS A 233 -11.74 3.51 26.19
CA HIS A 233 -12.58 2.45 25.63
C HIS A 233 -12.13 2.04 24.24
N ALA A 234 -11.76 2.98 23.37
CA ALA A 234 -11.22 2.68 22.05
C ALA A 234 -9.90 1.88 22.14
N MET A 235 -8.99 2.29 23.02
CA MET A 235 -7.70 1.57 23.20
C MET A 235 -7.90 0.20 23.86
N ARG A 236 -8.90 0.05 24.73
CA ARG A 236 -9.20 -1.24 25.39
C ARG A 236 -9.53 -2.34 24.38
N ARG A 237 -10.18 -2.02 23.25
CA ARG A 237 -10.47 -2.98 22.19
C ARG A 237 -9.17 -3.57 21.60
N LEU A 238 -8.12 -2.76 21.51
CA LEU A 238 -6.82 -3.18 20.99
C LEU A 238 -6.02 -4.07 21.96
N VAL A 239 -6.21 -3.86 23.28
CA VAL A 239 -5.40 -4.50 24.32
C VAL A 239 -6.10 -5.72 24.94
N HIS A 240 -7.43 -5.62 25.14
CA HIS A 240 -8.22 -6.64 25.85
C HIS A 240 -9.38 -7.22 25.02
N GLY A 241 -9.59 -6.70 23.79
CA GLY A 241 -10.66 -7.15 22.89
C GLY A 241 -10.13 -8.11 21.81
N ASP A 242 -10.61 -7.90 20.59
CA ASP A 242 -10.40 -8.77 19.43
C ASP A 242 -8.92 -8.92 19.03
N LEU A 243 -8.07 -7.95 19.40
CA LEU A 243 -6.64 -7.92 19.10
C LEU A 243 -5.75 -8.27 20.29
N ALA A 244 -6.35 -8.72 21.40
CA ALA A 244 -5.60 -9.12 22.58
C ALA A 244 -4.56 -10.19 22.23
N GLY A 245 -3.35 -10.01 22.73
CA GLY A 245 -2.26 -10.93 22.48
C GLY A 245 -1.54 -10.73 21.13
N MET A 246 -1.78 -9.63 20.41
CA MET A 246 -1.08 -9.32 19.16
C MET A 246 -0.22 -8.06 19.26
N PHE A 247 -0.74 -7.00 19.90
CA PHE A 247 -0.14 -5.66 19.92
C PHE A 247 0.02 -5.06 21.32
N ASP A 248 -0.18 -5.87 22.33
CA ASP A 248 -0.26 -5.49 23.76
C ASP A 248 1.03 -5.73 24.55
N ALA A 249 2.07 -6.26 23.90
CA ALA A 249 3.35 -6.61 24.51
C ALA A 249 4.53 -6.17 23.63
N PRO A 250 5.78 -6.24 24.13
CA PRO A 250 6.97 -6.01 23.31
C PRO A 250 7.01 -6.93 22.10
N SER A 251 7.57 -6.43 20.98
CA SER A 251 7.73 -7.24 19.78
C SER A 251 8.57 -8.48 20.02
N THR A 252 8.05 -9.63 19.59
CA THR A 252 8.75 -10.93 19.67
C THR A 252 9.72 -11.15 18.52
N VAL A 253 9.61 -10.33 17.48
CA VAL A 253 10.45 -10.38 16.29
C VAL A 253 11.11 -9.02 16.12
N ALA A 254 12.44 -9.02 15.99
CA ALA A 254 13.16 -7.82 15.58
C ALA A 254 13.06 -7.65 14.06
N PHE A 255 12.98 -6.39 13.63
CA PHE A 255 13.08 -6.09 12.22
C PHE A 255 14.50 -6.33 11.72
N ASP A 256 14.65 -7.25 10.76
CA ASP A 256 15.93 -7.46 10.05
C ASP A 256 15.95 -6.65 8.76
N PRO A 257 16.77 -5.57 8.68
CA PRO A 257 16.88 -4.76 7.48
C PRO A 257 17.55 -5.50 6.32
N ASN A 258 18.16 -6.66 6.55
CA ASN A 258 18.82 -7.47 5.52
C ASN A 258 17.91 -8.59 4.98
N SER A 259 16.80 -8.87 5.62
CA SER A 259 15.81 -9.83 5.12
C SER A 259 15.35 -9.43 3.71
N PRO A 260 15.39 -10.34 2.73
CA PRO A 260 14.95 -10.05 1.37
C PRO A 260 13.46 -9.77 1.30
N MET A 261 12.68 -10.39 2.17
CA MET A 261 11.25 -10.22 2.26
C MET A 261 10.76 -10.34 3.70
N LEU A 262 9.83 -9.46 4.08
CA LEU A 262 9.10 -9.56 5.34
C LEU A 262 7.60 -9.46 5.07
N THR A 263 6.84 -10.45 5.52
CA THR A 263 5.38 -10.44 5.49
C THR A 263 4.79 -10.60 6.88
N ILE A 264 3.66 -9.91 7.11
CA ILE A 264 2.87 -10.06 8.35
C ILE A 264 1.58 -10.77 7.99
N ASP A 265 1.49 -12.03 8.40
CA ASP A 265 0.35 -12.90 8.14
C ASP A 265 -0.75 -12.64 9.18
N LEU A 266 -1.89 -12.13 8.69
CA LEU A 266 -3.09 -11.82 9.45
C LEU A 266 -4.25 -12.77 9.12
N SER A 267 -3.98 -13.92 8.50
CA SER A 267 -5.00 -14.83 8.01
C SER A 267 -5.92 -15.38 9.11
N ARG A 268 -5.43 -15.43 10.35
CA ARG A 268 -6.23 -15.81 11.52
C ARG A 268 -7.35 -14.83 11.87
N LEU A 269 -7.28 -13.60 11.38
CA LEU A 269 -8.34 -12.58 11.56
C LEU A 269 -9.34 -12.58 10.42
N GLY A 270 -9.00 -13.15 9.27
CA GLY A 270 -9.79 -13.06 8.03
C GLY A 270 -11.15 -13.77 8.03
N GLY A 271 -11.45 -14.58 9.06
CA GLY A 271 -12.70 -15.34 9.17
C GLY A 271 -13.75 -14.76 10.12
N SER A 272 -13.44 -13.68 10.83
CA SER A 272 -14.28 -13.20 11.96
C SER A 272 -15.50 -12.39 11.54
N GLY A 273 -15.71 -12.07 10.27
CA GLY A 273 -16.80 -11.22 9.78
C GLY A 273 -16.70 -9.75 10.23
N ASP A 274 -15.79 -9.41 11.13
CA ASP A 274 -15.53 -8.04 11.60
C ASP A 274 -14.30 -7.47 10.87
N ASP A 275 -14.54 -6.73 9.80
CA ASP A 275 -13.50 -6.01 9.05
C ASP A 275 -12.74 -5.01 9.95
N THR A 276 -13.35 -4.52 11.04
CA THR A 276 -12.73 -3.53 11.92
C THR A 276 -11.51 -4.09 12.64
N ALA A 277 -11.59 -5.32 13.17
CA ALA A 277 -10.45 -5.97 13.84
C ALA A 277 -9.28 -6.15 12.86
N LEU A 278 -9.57 -6.64 11.66
CA LEU A 278 -8.55 -6.79 10.62
C LEU A 278 -7.91 -5.45 10.24
N VAL A 279 -8.72 -4.40 10.04
CA VAL A 279 -8.23 -3.06 9.69
C VAL A 279 -7.37 -2.45 10.78
N LEU A 280 -7.74 -2.63 12.06
CA LEU A 280 -6.90 -2.19 13.18
C LEU A 280 -5.58 -2.96 13.23
N ALA A 281 -5.61 -4.28 13.01
CA ALA A 281 -4.41 -5.10 12.94
C ALA A 281 -3.50 -4.68 11.76
N MET A 282 -4.07 -4.44 10.58
CA MET A 282 -3.35 -3.91 9.43
C MET A 282 -2.70 -2.56 9.73
N THR A 283 -3.39 -1.70 10.48
CA THR A 283 -2.86 -0.38 10.89
C THR A 283 -1.68 -0.52 11.82
N CYS A 284 -1.78 -1.38 12.83
CA CYS A 284 -0.70 -1.64 13.79
C CYS A 284 0.53 -2.28 13.11
N ALA A 285 0.29 -3.29 12.27
CA ALA A 285 1.33 -3.99 11.54
C ALA A 285 2.07 -3.06 10.56
N SER A 286 1.31 -2.24 9.80
CA SER A 286 1.91 -1.22 8.92
C SER A 286 2.73 -0.22 9.71
N ALA A 287 2.24 0.24 10.88
CA ALA A 287 2.98 1.20 11.71
C ALA A 287 4.30 0.65 12.21
N TRP A 288 4.29 -0.60 12.65
CA TRP A 288 5.51 -1.28 13.09
C TRP A 288 6.51 -1.39 11.95
N MET A 289 6.08 -1.84 10.78
CA MET A 289 6.94 -1.98 9.59
C MET A 289 7.46 -0.62 9.10
N GLU A 290 6.62 0.40 9.05
CA GLU A 290 7.00 1.75 8.65
C GLU A 290 8.09 2.34 9.54
N SER A 291 8.03 2.07 10.84
CA SER A 291 9.05 2.56 11.78
C SER A 291 10.46 2.10 11.37
N ALA A 292 10.54 0.90 10.81
CA ALA A 292 11.79 0.27 10.39
C ALA A 292 12.27 0.71 9.00
N LEU A 293 11.39 1.29 8.18
CA LEU A 293 11.70 1.71 6.80
C LEU A 293 12.21 3.15 6.67
N THR A 294 12.48 3.82 7.76
CA THR A 294 12.86 5.24 7.79
C THR A 294 14.33 5.51 7.42
N ASP A 295 15.20 4.50 7.33
CA ASP A 295 16.58 4.69 6.92
C ASP A 295 16.66 4.87 5.37
N PRO A 296 17.11 6.06 4.87
CA PRO A 296 17.27 6.30 3.44
C PRO A 296 18.30 5.36 2.78
N ARG A 297 19.25 4.82 3.58
CA ARG A 297 20.29 3.92 3.09
C ARG A 297 19.81 2.47 2.93
N GLY A 298 18.56 2.19 3.27
CA GLY A 298 17.97 0.85 3.17
C GLY A 298 17.85 0.28 1.74
N GLY A 299 18.33 1.00 0.72
CA GLY A 299 18.25 0.56 -0.67
C GLY A 299 16.85 0.70 -1.27
N ARG A 300 16.63 0.06 -2.42
CA ARG A 300 15.33 0.06 -3.09
C ARG A 300 14.40 -0.97 -2.47
N ARG A 301 13.18 -0.57 -2.18
CA ARG A 301 12.21 -1.35 -1.40
C ARG A 301 10.83 -1.28 -2.01
N TRP A 302 10.13 -2.41 -1.99
CA TRP A 302 8.71 -2.50 -2.30
C TRP A 302 7.89 -2.65 -1.04
N ILE A 303 6.79 -1.92 -0.95
CA ILE A 303 5.72 -2.18 -0.01
C ILE A 303 4.51 -2.64 -0.81
N VAL A 304 4.04 -3.84 -0.56
CA VAL A 304 2.88 -4.42 -1.25
C VAL A 304 1.67 -4.37 -0.32
N TYR A 305 0.66 -3.62 -0.72
CA TYR A 305 -0.64 -3.58 -0.06
C TYR A 305 -1.60 -4.48 -0.85
N ASP A 306 -1.65 -5.75 -0.48
CA ASP A 306 -2.65 -6.68 -1.00
C ASP A 306 -3.98 -6.48 -0.28
N GLU A 307 -5.10 -6.68 -0.95
CA GLU A 307 -6.45 -6.40 -0.40
C GLU A 307 -6.64 -4.93 0.08
N ALA A 308 -5.94 -3.98 -0.55
CA ALA A 308 -5.94 -2.57 -0.14
C ALA A 308 -7.34 -1.92 -0.11
N TRP A 309 -8.33 -2.48 -0.82
CA TRP A 309 -9.71 -2.02 -0.82
C TRP A 309 -10.35 -2.03 0.59
N ARG A 310 -9.90 -2.92 1.49
CA ARG A 310 -10.37 -2.96 2.88
C ARG A 310 -10.03 -1.69 3.63
N LEU A 311 -8.89 -1.06 3.30
CA LEU A 311 -8.45 0.19 3.90
C LEU A 311 -9.22 1.41 3.39
N MET A 312 -9.82 1.30 2.20
CA MET A 312 -10.49 2.43 1.53
C MET A 312 -11.68 2.98 2.29
N ARG A 313 -12.34 2.16 3.09
CA ARG A 313 -13.49 2.56 3.92
C ARG A 313 -13.11 3.37 5.16
N HIS A 314 -11.80 3.52 5.43
CA HIS A 314 -11.30 4.15 6.64
C HIS A 314 -10.46 5.40 6.32
N PRO A 315 -11.08 6.61 6.30
CA PRO A 315 -10.40 7.85 5.90
C PRO A 315 -9.13 8.16 6.71
N GLY A 316 -9.10 7.78 7.99
CA GLY A 316 -7.92 7.93 8.85
C GLY A 316 -6.70 7.13 8.36
N LEU A 317 -6.93 5.93 7.84
CA LEU A 317 -5.88 5.08 7.27
C LEU A 317 -5.43 5.59 5.92
N LEU A 318 -6.37 6.01 5.07
CA LEU A 318 -6.03 6.62 3.76
C LEU A 318 -5.16 7.85 3.92
N ALA A 319 -5.49 8.73 4.88
CA ALA A 319 -4.69 9.91 5.17
C ALA A 319 -3.26 9.54 5.61
N ARG A 320 -3.12 8.48 6.44
CA ARG A 320 -1.83 7.96 6.86
C ARG A 320 -1.04 7.38 5.69
N MET A 321 -1.65 6.52 4.88
CA MET A 321 -1.03 5.96 3.66
C MET A 321 -0.56 7.07 2.72
N GLN A 322 -1.40 8.08 2.46
CA GLN A 322 -1.03 9.20 1.59
C GLN A 322 0.15 9.98 2.15
N ALA A 323 0.17 10.25 3.45
CA ALA A 323 1.31 10.93 4.09
C ALA A 323 2.61 10.14 3.93
N GLN A 324 2.55 8.82 4.10
CA GLN A 324 3.68 7.92 3.93
C GLN A 324 4.15 7.85 2.47
N TRP A 325 3.23 7.75 1.51
CA TRP A 325 3.57 7.68 0.08
C TRP A 325 4.29 8.93 -0.42
N LYS A 326 3.95 10.11 0.13
CA LYS A 326 4.68 11.36 -0.16
C LYS A 326 6.15 11.31 0.27
N LEU A 327 6.46 10.57 1.33
CA LEU A 327 7.83 10.39 1.83
C LEU A 327 8.57 9.24 1.16
N SER A 328 7.85 8.27 0.60
CA SER A 328 8.39 7.02 0.05
C SER A 328 9.50 7.25 -0.96
N ARG A 329 9.35 8.24 -1.82
CA ARG A 329 10.31 8.59 -2.86
C ARG A 329 11.70 8.94 -2.28
N GLY A 330 11.74 9.78 -1.24
CA GLY A 330 12.99 10.16 -0.57
C GLY A 330 13.67 9.00 0.17
N LEU A 331 12.90 7.97 0.47
CA LEU A 331 13.36 6.77 1.18
C LEU A 331 13.69 5.60 0.25
N GLY A 332 13.59 5.76 -1.09
CA GLY A 332 13.81 4.66 -2.04
C GLY A 332 12.73 3.57 -1.96
N ILE A 333 11.50 3.95 -1.65
CA ILE A 333 10.35 3.05 -1.51
C ILE A 333 9.41 3.23 -2.68
N ALA A 334 8.97 2.13 -3.28
CA ALA A 334 7.85 2.05 -4.21
C ALA A 334 6.70 1.28 -3.56
N ASN A 335 5.48 1.71 -3.81
CA ASN A 335 4.29 1.07 -3.27
C ASN A 335 3.53 0.36 -4.39
N LEU A 336 3.14 -0.89 -4.16
CA LEU A 336 2.24 -1.66 -5.03
C LEU A 336 0.91 -1.83 -4.32
N MET A 337 -0.13 -1.20 -4.84
CA MET A 337 -1.49 -1.28 -4.32
C MET A 337 -2.33 -2.21 -5.19
N VAL A 338 -2.83 -3.30 -4.60
CA VAL A 338 -3.69 -4.27 -5.28
C VAL A 338 -5.13 -4.09 -4.85
N ILE A 339 -6.02 -3.87 -5.82
CA ILE A 339 -7.46 -3.72 -5.59
C ILE A 339 -8.27 -4.62 -6.53
N HIS A 340 -9.46 -5.03 -6.11
CA HIS A 340 -10.33 -5.88 -6.93
C HIS A 340 -11.17 -5.06 -7.89
N ARG A 341 -11.87 -4.06 -7.38
CA ARG A 341 -12.74 -3.19 -8.16
C ARG A 341 -12.34 -1.73 -7.96
N LEU A 342 -12.33 -0.97 -9.03
CA LEU A 342 -12.08 0.47 -8.93
C LEU A 342 -13.25 1.19 -8.22
N SER A 343 -14.45 0.61 -8.27
CA SER A 343 -15.58 1.10 -7.49
C SER A 343 -15.36 1.01 -5.97
N ASP A 344 -14.47 0.14 -5.48
CA ASP A 344 -14.12 0.07 -4.06
C ASP A 344 -13.56 1.40 -3.55
N LEU A 345 -12.89 2.15 -4.44
CA LEU A 345 -12.41 3.50 -4.14
C LEU A 345 -13.55 4.50 -3.92
N LEU A 346 -14.70 4.26 -4.56
CA LEU A 346 -15.89 5.11 -4.40
C LEU A 346 -16.56 4.87 -3.04
N THR A 347 -16.30 3.74 -2.40
CA THR A 347 -16.83 3.42 -1.05
C THR A 347 -16.12 4.20 0.07
N ALA A 348 -15.02 4.90 -0.25
CA ALA A 348 -14.32 5.78 0.69
C ALA A 348 -15.17 6.97 1.19
N GLY A 349 -16.33 7.20 0.57
CA GLY A 349 -17.31 8.22 0.95
C GLY A 349 -18.00 8.83 -0.27
N ASP A 350 -18.98 9.69 0.00
CA ASP A 350 -19.74 10.40 -1.03
C ASP A 350 -18.86 11.30 -1.90
N ALA A 351 -19.35 11.66 -3.08
CA ALA A 351 -18.66 12.59 -3.96
C ALA A 351 -18.36 13.92 -3.25
N GLY A 352 -17.11 14.36 -3.26
CA GLY A 352 -16.65 15.55 -2.54
C GLY A 352 -16.31 15.33 -1.06
N SER A 353 -16.49 14.13 -0.51
CA SER A 353 -16.07 13.83 0.86
C SER A 353 -14.53 13.77 0.97
N ARG A 354 -14.01 14.01 2.18
CA ARG A 354 -12.59 13.92 2.48
C ARG A 354 -12.02 12.52 2.20
N GLY A 355 -12.77 11.47 2.53
CA GLY A 355 -12.33 10.09 2.29
C GLY A 355 -12.14 9.82 0.80
N ARG A 356 -13.09 10.25 -0.04
CA ARG A 356 -13.01 10.12 -1.48
C ARG A 356 -11.86 10.92 -2.09
N ALA A 357 -11.67 12.14 -1.66
CA ALA A 357 -10.54 12.97 -2.11
C ALA A 357 -9.17 12.33 -1.78
N LEU A 358 -9.05 11.68 -0.61
CA LEU A 358 -7.85 10.94 -0.22
C LEU A 358 -7.63 9.72 -1.11
N ALA A 359 -8.68 8.94 -1.41
CA ALA A 359 -8.59 7.76 -2.28
C ALA A 359 -8.21 8.16 -3.72
N GLU A 360 -8.85 9.20 -4.27
CA GLU A 360 -8.50 9.76 -5.57
C GLU A 360 -7.06 10.30 -5.61
N GLY A 361 -6.61 10.94 -4.52
CA GLY A 361 -5.22 11.38 -4.35
C GLY A 361 -4.22 10.24 -4.40
N LEU A 362 -4.48 9.10 -3.73
CA LEU A 362 -3.64 7.91 -3.81
C LEU A 362 -3.56 7.34 -5.24
N LEU A 363 -4.67 7.36 -5.99
CA LEU A 363 -4.66 6.98 -7.41
C LEU A 363 -3.81 7.92 -8.26
N ALA A 364 -3.92 9.22 -8.02
CA ALA A 364 -3.13 10.22 -8.72
C ALA A 364 -1.62 10.06 -8.42
N ASP A 365 -1.28 9.60 -7.23
CA ASP A 365 0.08 9.30 -6.81
C ASP A 365 0.64 7.99 -7.41
N CYS A 366 -0.07 7.32 -8.34
CA CYS A 366 0.41 6.15 -9.06
C CYS A 366 0.77 6.51 -10.51
N SER A 367 2.08 6.63 -10.82
CA SER A 367 2.54 6.86 -12.20
C SER A 367 2.39 5.63 -13.10
N THR A 368 2.24 4.45 -12.50
CA THR A 368 1.95 3.21 -13.22
C THR A 368 0.60 2.66 -12.80
N ARG A 369 -0.23 2.34 -13.79
CA ARG A 369 -1.54 1.73 -13.58
C ARG A 369 -1.63 0.46 -14.42
N ILE A 370 -1.83 -0.67 -13.74
CA ILE A 370 -1.97 -2.00 -14.34
C ILE A 370 -3.42 -2.42 -14.21
N ILE A 371 -4.11 -2.54 -15.32
CA ILE A 371 -5.54 -2.78 -15.35
C ILE A 371 -5.78 -4.12 -16.03
N TYR A 372 -6.21 -5.10 -15.25
CA TYR A 372 -6.72 -6.36 -15.75
C TYR A 372 -8.19 -6.21 -16.14
N ARG A 373 -8.75 -7.25 -16.74
CA ARG A 373 -10.16 -7.26 -17.14
C ARG A 373 -11.07 -6.70 -16.05
N GLN A 374 -12.02 -5.86 -16.47
CA GLN A 374 -13.08 -5.30 -15.63
C GLN A 374 -14.41 -5.95 -15.96
N GLU A 375 -15.34 -6.02 -15.00
CA GLU A 375 -16.73 -6.38 -15.26
C GLU A 375 -17.41 -5.28 -16.08
N THR A 376 -18.39 -5.64 -16.90
CA THR A 376 -19.02 -4.74 -17.86
C THR A 376 -19.62 -3.49 -17.20
N ASP A 377 -20.19 -3.63 -16.01
CA ASP A 377 -20.75 -2.54 -15.20
C ASP A 377 -19.67 -1.62 -14.61
N GLN A 378 -18.42 -2.08 -14.49
CA GLN A 378 -17.29 -1.34 -13.91
C GLN A 378 -16.44 -0.61 -14.96
N ILE A 379 -16.59 -0.92 -16.24
CA ILE A 379 -15.74 -0.38 -17.32
C ILE A 379 -15.78 1.14 -17.39
N LEU A 380 -16.97 1.73 -17.35
CA LEU A 380 -17.13 3.19 -17.43
C LEU A 380 -16.56 3.89 -16.21
N THR A 381 -16.76 3.31 -15.02
CA THR A 381 -16.17 3.81 -13.78
C THR A 381 -14.64 3.75 -13.85
N ALA A 382 -14.09 2.65 -14.33
CA ALA A 382 -12.64 2.49 -14.51
C ALA A 382 -12.09 3.52 -15.52
N ALA A 383 -12.77 3.70 -16.63
CA ALA A 383 -12.38 4.66 -17.66
C ALA A 383 -12.33 6.10 -17.12
N SER A 384 -13.34 6.50 -16.36
CA SER A 384 -13.42 7.82 -15.75
C SER A 384 -12.34 8.04 -14.69
N LEU A 385 -12.19 7.10 -13.74
CA LEU A 385 -11.24 7.22 -12.61
C LEU A 385 -9.78 7.19 -13.06
N LEU A 386 -9.48 6.43 -14.11
CA LEU A 386 -8.10 6.23 -14.57
C LEU A 386 -7.75 7.06 -15.81
N GLY A 387 -8.70 7.82 -16.32
CA GLY A 387 -8.51 8.64 -17.52
C GLY A 387 -8.15 7.77 -18.73
N LEU A 388 -8.95 6.72 -19.00
CA LEU A 388 -8.74 5.84 -20.13
C LEU A 388 -9.35 6.45 -21.41
N THR A 389 -8.65 6.27 -22.52
CA THR A 389 -9.18 6.55 -23.84
C THR A 389 -10.23 5.53 -24.26
N SER A 390 -10.99 5.80 -25.32
CA SER A 390 -11.96 4.83 -25.85
C SER A 390 -11.31 3.52 -26.28
N VAL A 391 -10.12 3.58 -26.86
CA VAL A 391 -9.34 2.39 -27.28
C VAL A 391 -8.87 1.57 -26.06
N GLU A 392 -8.37 2.23 -25.01
CA GLU A 392 -7.97 1.57 -23.77
C GLU A 392 -9.17 0.95 -23.05
N THR A 393 -10.32 1.66 -23.05
CA THR A 393 -11.58 1.19 -22.46
C THR A 393 -12.09 -0.05 -23.19
N GLU A 394 -12.04 -0.08 -24.50
CA GLU A 394 -12.38 -1.27 -25.30
C GLU A 394 -11.41 -2.40 -25.01
N ALA A 395 -10.11 -2.12 -24.94
CA ALA A 395 -9.09 -3.13 -24.66
C ALA A 395 -9.34 -3.86 -23.33
N ILE A 396 -9.62 -3.13 -22.22
CA ILE A 396 -9.80 -3.75 -20.90
C ILE A 396 -11.05 -4.64 -20.81
N SER A 397 -12.03 -4.47 -21.68
CA SER A 397 -13.24 -5.31 -21.70
C SER A 397 -12.97 -6.72 -22.26
N HIS A 398 -11.92 -6.88 -23.08
CA HIS A 398 -11.60 -8.10 -23.82
C HIS A 398 -10.29 -8.77 -23.37
N LEU A 399 -9.67 -8.30 -22.28
CA LEU A 399 -8.44 -8.90 -21.77
C LEU A 399 -8.69 -10.35 -21.31
N ASN A 400 -7.80 -11.26 -21.73
CA ASN A 400 -7.77 -12.61 -21.25
C ASN A 400 -7.04 -12.71 -19.90
N ARG A 401 -7.21 -13.84 -19.20
CA ARG A 401 -6.48 -14.14 -17.94
C ARG A 401 -4.97 -13.97 -18.16
N GLY A 402 -4.31 -13.30 -17.24
CA GLY A 402 -2.87 -13.02 -17.29
C GLY A 402 -2.49 -11.87 -18.25
N ARG A 403 -3.45 -11.18 -18.86
CA ARG A 403 -3.20 -9.97 -19.65
C ARG A 403 -3.65 -8.74 -18.91
N GLY A 404 -2.81 -7.72 -18.93
CA GLY A 404 -3.10 -6.41 -18.33
C GLY A 404 -2.80 -5.26 -19.29
N LEU A 405 -3.61 -4.21 -19.22
CA LEU A 405 -3.28 -2.92 -19.78
C LEU A 405 -2.35 -2.20 -18.79
N TRP A 406 -1.13 -1.91 -19.23
CA TRP A 406 -0.14 -1.18 -18.46
C TRP A 406 -0.09 0.26 -18.96
N LYS A 407 -0.50 1.19 -18.11
CA LYS A 407 -0.43 2.62 -18.38
C LYS A 407 0.72 3.21 -17.58
N VAL A 408 1.77 3.64 -18.29
CA VAL A 408 3.03 4.11 -17.69
C VAL A 408 3.37 5.46 -18.30
N ALA A 409 3.32 6.54 -17.51
CA ALA A 409 3.67 7.89 -17.92
C ALA A 409 3.06 8.32 -19.28
N GLY A 410 1.77 8.06 -19.48
CA GLY A 410 1.06 8.41 -20.72
C GLY A 410 1.22 7.42 -21.89
N ARG A 411 2.08 6.39 -21.76
CA ARG A 411 2.19 5.28 -22.72
C ARG A 411 1.34 4.10 -22.24
N SER A 412 0.77 3.35 -23.19
CA SER A 412 -0.07 2.19 -22.87
C SER A 412 0.41 0.95 -23.60
N PHE A 413 0.47 -0.18 -22.88
CA PHE A 413 0.91 -1.47 -23.37
C PHE A 413 -0.09 -2.54 -22.96
N VAL A 414 -0.34 -3.52 -23.82
CA VAL A 414 -1.08 -4.73 -23.46
C VAL A 414 -0.05 -5.83 -23.21
N VAL A 415 0.14 -6.19 -21.95
CA VAL A 415 1.19 -7.12 -21.55
C VAL A 415 0.60 -8.48 -21.15
N GLN A 416 1.07 -9.54 -21.78
CA GLN A 416 0.85 -10.92 -21.34
C GLN A 416 1.88 -11.25 -20.27
N HIS A 417 1.43 -11.41 -19.04
CA HIS A 417 2.27 -11.87 -17.94
C HIS A 417 2.67 -13.34 -18.16
N LEU A 418 3.94 -13.64 -18.00
CA LEU A 418 4.48 -14.98 -18.14
C LEU A 418 5.07 -15.46 -16.81
N LEU A 419 4.63 -16.63 -16.38
CA LEU A 419 5.08 -17.29 -15.15
C LEU A 419 5.93 -18.50 -15.49
N HIS A 420 6.98 -18.72 -14.72
CA HIS A 420 7.74 -19.95 -14.74
C HIS A 420 6.93 -21.08 -14.00
N PRO A 421 7.07 -22.36 -14.37
CA PRO A 421 6.36 -23.45 -13.68
C PRO A 421 6.56 -23.47 -12.16
N HIS A 422 7.76 -23.16 -11.67
CA HIS A 422 8.02 -23.05 -10.22
C HIS A 422 7.26 -21.89 -9.56
N GLU A 423 7.09 -20.76 -10.26
CA GLU A 423 6.27 -19.65 -9.76
C GLU A 423 4.78 -20.05 -9.70
N LEU A 424 4.30 -20.79 -10.71
CA LEU A 424 2.93 -21.30 -10.71
C LEU A 424 2.66 -22.18 -9.49
N SER A 425 3.55 -23.13 -9.18
CA SER A 425 3.39 -23.99 -8.00
C SER A 425 3.45 -23.25 -6.68
N LEU A 426 4.22 -22.15 -6.62
CA LEU A 426 4.35 -21.33 -5.41
C LEU A 426 3.14 -20.39 -5.21
N PHE A 427 2.53 -19.92 -6.30
CA PHE A 427 1.44 -18.93 -6.28
C PHE A 427 0.05 -19.58 -6.38
N ASP A 428 -0.03 -20.90 -6.52
CA ASP A 428 -1.30 -21.60 -6.62
C ASP A 428 -2.07 -21.50 -5.30
N THR A 429 -3.07 -20.62 -5.31
CA THR A 429 -4.00 -20.42 -4.20
C THR A 429 -5.28 -21.24 -4.37
N ASP A 430 -5.48 -21.86 -5.55
CA ASP A 430 -6.66 -22.64 -5.90
C ASP A 430 -6.50 -24.13 -5.53
N ALA A 431 -5.34 -24.54 -5.01
CA ALA A 431 -5.05 -25.93 -4.61
C ALA A 431 -6.06 -26.52 -3.61
N ARG A 432 -6.84 -25.68 -2.91
CA ARG A 432 -7.92 -26.11 -2.03
C ARG A 432 -9.27 -26.31 -2.76
N MET A 433 -9.34 -25.93 -4.03
CA MET A 433 -10.54 -26.05 -4.87
C MET A 433 -10.47 -27.30 -5.77
N HIS A 434 -9.33 -27.96 -5.80
CA HIS A 434 -9.02 -29.21 -6.48
C HIS A 434 -8.66 -30.26 -5.43
#